data_70a55b992e3867914560043aaccc5d2b
#
_entry.id   70a55b992e3867914560043aaccc5d2b
#
_cell.length_a   1.000
_cell.length_b   1.000
_cell.length_c   1.000
_cell.angle_alpha   90.00
_cell.angle_beta   90.00
_cell.angle_gamma   90.00
#
_symmetry.space_group_name_H-M   'P 1'
#
loop_
_entity.id
_entity.type
_entity.pdbx_description
1 polymer ?
#
loop_
_entity_poly.entity_id
_entity_poly.type
_entity_poly.pdbx_seq_one_letter_code
_entity_poly.pdbx_strand_id
1 'polypeptide(L)'
;ELHDRLLAGGKVGRVTLMTHFARADEPDADATEQQFARFQAGAAGIPAEHSICNSAAILGWPAVRGNWARPGIMLYGADPMPLDGGQLKPVMTLESRVIAVREIAAGEPLGYGACFVAERPTRVGLVAMGYADGYPRVVPSGTPVSIDGRPSRIIGRVSMDMLTVDLS
;
A
#
# COMPACT_ATOMS: atom_id res chain seq x y z
N GLU A 1 -16.96 -14.08 -30.43
CA GLU A 1 -15.98 -14.93 -31.16
C GLU A 1 -14.99 -15.63 -30.25
N LEU A 2 -14.07 -14.93 -29.54
CA LEU A 2 -13.12 -15.58 -28.60
C LEU A 2 -13.85 -16.22 -27.41
N HIS A 3 -14.78 -15.48 -26.78
CA HIS A 3 -15.64 -15.98 -25.70
C HIS A 3 -16.32 -17.28 -26.06
N ASP A 4 -16.99 -17.32 -27.21
CA ASP A 4 -17.75 -18.49 -27.66
C ASP A 4 -16.83 -19.67 -27.97
N ARG A 5 -15.66 -19.41 -28.56
CA ARG A 5 -14.64 -20.43 -28.82
C ARG A 5 -14.10 -21.06 -27.53
N LEU A 6 -13.89 -20.24 -26.49
CA LEU A 6 -13.40 -20.72 -25.19
C LEU A 6 -14.41 -21.65 -24.53
N LEU A 7 -15.70 -21.28 -24.53
CA LEU A 7 -16.77 -22.11 -23.95
C LEU A 7 -17.01 -23.36 -24.78
N ALA A 8 -17.03 -23.27 -26.12
CA ALA A 8 -17.23 -24.42 -27.01
C ALA A 8 -16.12 -25.48 -26.92
N GLY A 9 -14.90 -25.07 -26.47
CA GLY A 9 -13.80 -25.99 -26.29
C GLY A 9 -13.95 -27.00 -25.13
N GLY A 10 -14.97 -26.88 -24.30
CA GLY A 10 -15.31 -27.79 -23.21
C GLY A 10 -14.31 -27.82 -22.02
N LYS A 11 -13.25 -27.03 -22.09
CA LYS A 11 -12.21 -26.91 -21.03
C LYS A 11 -12.41 -25.69 -20.13
N VAL A 12 -13.26 -24.74 -20.54
CA VAL A 12 -13.58 -23.52 -19.83
C VAL A 12 -15.04 -23.54 -19.44
N GLY A 13 -15.31 -23.53 -18.13
CA GLY A 13 -16.70 -23.55 -17.64
C GLY A 13 -17.32 -22.16 -17.56
N ARG A 14 -16.50 -21.10 -17.42
CA ARG A 14 -16.97 -19.72 -17.30
C ARG A 14 -15.90 -18.75 -17.79
N VAL A 15 -16.35 -17.64 -18.37
CA VAL A 15 -15.51 -16.50 -18.76
C VAL A 15 -15.98 -15.27 -17.98
N THR A 16 -15.05 -14.55 -17.41
CA THR A 16 -15.31 -13.27 -16.75
C THR A 16 -14.51 -12.18 -17.47
N LEU A 17 -15.17 -11.10 -17.87
CA LEU A 17 -14.50 -9.93 -18.44
C LEU A 17 -13.97 -9.05 -17.33
N MET A 18 -12.73 -8.57 -17.48
CA MET A 18 -12.05 -7.81 -16.46
C MET A 18 -11.43 -6.54 -17.01
N THR A 19 -11.54 -5.46 -16.25
CA THR A 19 -10.67 -4.28 -16.36
C THR A 19 -10.10 -3.96 -14.99
N HIS A 20 -8.99 -3.22 -14.95
CA HIS A 20 -8.40 -2.70 -13.72
C HIS A 20 -8.26 -1.20 -13.83
N PHE A 21 -8.96 -0.45 -12.98
CA PHE A 21 -8.91 1.01 -13.00
C PHE A 21 -7.52 1.52 -12.61
N ALA A 22 -7.00 2.40 -13.44
CA ALA A 22 -5.66 2.95 -13.25
C ALA A 22 -5.62 4.15 -12.29
N ARG A 23 -6.74 4.89 -12.18
CA ARG A 23 -6.82 6.16 -11.45
C ARG A 23 -8.13 6.32 -10.66
N ALA A 24 -8.66 5.23 -10.12
CA ALA A 24 -9.91 5.30 -9.35
C ALA A 24 -9.74 5.98 -7.98
N ASP A 25 -8.53 6.17 -7.52
CA ASP A 25 -8.14 6.94 -6.34
C ASP A 25 -8.08 8.47 -6.58
N GLU A 26 -8.29 8.89 -7.83
CA GLU A 26 -8.33 10.30 -8.24
C GLU A 26 -9.76 10.67 -8.67
N PRO A 27 -10.65 11.10 -7.72
CA PRO A 27 -12.07 11.30 -8.01
C PRO A 27 -12.35 12.45 -8.99
N ASP A 28 -11.44 13.42 -9.09
CA ASP A 28 -11.58 14.58 -9.98
C ASP A 28 -11.11 14.31 -11.42
N ALA A 29 -10.62 13.09 -11.69
CA ALA A 29 -10.11 12.75 -13.02
C ALA A 29 -11.14 11.95 -13.82
N ASP A 30 -11.47 12.39 -15.03
CA ASP A 30 -12.39 11.69 -15.97
C ASP A 30 -11.88 10.30 -16.40
N ALA A 31 -10.66 9.95 -16.04
CA ALA A 31 -9.99 8.74 -16.50
C ALA A 31 -10.76 7.45 -16.14
N THR A 32 -11.33 7.38 -14.94
CA THR A 32 -12.09 6.22 -14.49
C THR A 32 -13.40 6.08 -15.24
N GLU A 33 -14.12 7.16 -15.47
CA GLU A 33 -15.36 7.17 -16.26
C GLU A 33 -15.08 6.78 -17.71
N GLN A 34 -14.05 7.36 -18.31
CA GLN A 34 -13.64 7.03 -19.69
C GLN A 34 -13.22 5.56 -19.82
N GLN A 35 -12.47 5.04 -18.85
CA GLN A 35 -12.06 3.63 -18.85
C GLN A 35 -13.28 2.72 -18.70
N PHE A 36 -14.23 3.07 -17.82
CA PHE A 36 -15.47 2.32 -17.66
C PHE A 36 -16.32 2.31 -18.93
N ALA A 37 -16.50 3.46 -19.57
CA ALA A 37 -17.23 3.55 -20.83
C ALA A 37 -16.60 2.69 -21.95
N ARG A 38 -15.28 2.70 -22.07
CA ARG A 38 -14.56 1.83 -23.03
C ARG A 38 -14.76 0.35 -22.71
N PHE A 39 -14.71 -0.01 -21.43
CA PHE A 39 -14.96 -1.39 -20.99
C PHE A 39 -16.38 -1.81 -21.35
N GLN A 40 -17.39 -0.98 -21.06
CA GLN A 40 -18.79 -1.27 -21.38
C GLN A 40 -19.00 -1.46 -22.89
N ALA A 41 -18.41 -0.58 -23.71
CA ALA A 41 -18.47 -0.69 -25.15
C ALA A 41 -17.84 -1.99 -25.67
N GLY A 42 -16.68 -2.39 -25.13
CA GLY A 42 -16.00 -3.63 -25.51
C GLY A 42 -16.68 -4.89 -24.99
N ALA A 43 -17.41 -4.82 -23.88
CA ALA A 43 -18.15 -5.93 -23.30
C ALA A 43 -19.56 -6.10 -23.89
N ALA A 44 -20.04 -5.12 -24.66
CA ALA A 44 -21.39 -5.12 -25.19
C ALA A 44 -21.67 -6.38 -26.04
N GLY A 45 -22.76 -7.05 -25.72
CA GLY A 45 -23.19 -8.28 -26.42
C GLY A 45 -22.42 -9.55 -26.02
N ILE A 46 -21.46 -9.47 -25.06
CA ILE A 46 -20.79 -10.65 -24.54
C ILE A 46 -21.48 -11.09 -23.24
N PRO A 47 -22.10 -12.29 -23.20
CA PRO A 47 -22.83 -12.78 -22.02
C PRO A 47 -21.85 -13.32 -20.96
N ALA A 48 -21.11 -12.42 -20.30
CA ALA A 48 -20.11 -12.75 -19.30
C ALA A 48 -20.26 -11.90 -18.05
N GLU A 49 -19.83 -12.43 -16.91
CA GLU A 49 -19.72 -11.64 -15.68
C GLU A 49 -18.60 -10.62 -15.78
N HIS A 50 -18.73 -9.54 -15.03
CA HIS A 50 -17.78 -8.45 -15.02
C HIS A 50 -17.04 -8.35 -13.69
N SER A 51 -15.71 -8.21 -13.75
CA SER A 51 -14.82 -7.97 -12.63
C SER A 51 -14.13 -6.62 -12.84
N ILE A 52 -14.61 -5.56 -12.20
CA ILE A 52 -14.26 -4.17 -12.54
C ILE A 52 -13.55 -3.47 -11.38
N CYS A 53 -14.16 -3.49 -10.19
CA CYS A 53 -13.77 -2.62 -9.08
C CYS A 53 -12.54 -3.13 -8.33
N ASN A 54 -11.52 -2.28 -8.20
CA ASN A 54 -10.47 -2.34 -7.20
C ASN A 54 -10.92 -1.63 -5.90
N SER A 55 -10.07 -1.51 -4.89
CA SER A 55 -10.42 -0.90 -3.59
C SER A 55 -10.95 0.53 -3.74
N ALA A 56 -10.30 1.37 -4.52
CA ALA A 56 -10.72 2.74 -4.74
C ALA A 56 -12.08 2.83 -5.44
N ALA A 57 -12.31 2.00 -6.46
CA ALA A 57 -13.59 1.99 -7.15
C ALA A 57 -14.74 1.45 -6.27
N ILE A 58 -14.46 0.51 -5.36
CA ILE A 58 -15.46 0.03 -4.39
C ILE A 58 -15.91 1.16 -3.48
N LEU A 59 -14.98 1.98 -2.99
CA LEU A 59 -15.23 3.03 -2.03
C LEU A 59 -15.80 4.31 -2.68
N GLY A 60 -15.18 4.77 -3.76
CA GLY A 60 -15.43 6.09 -4.33
C GLY A 60 -16.37 6.15 -5.54
N TRP A 61 -16.67 4.99 -6.19
CA TRP A 61 -17.41 4.99 -7.46
C TRP A 61 -18.70 4.15 -7.38
N PRO A 62 -19.75 4.61 -6.65
CA PRO A 62 -20.96 3.83 -6.43
C PRO A 62 -21.75 3.48 -7.70
N ALA A 63 -21.59 4.26 -8.76
CA ALA A 63 -22.20 4.00 -10.05
C ALA A 63 -21.51 2.88 -10.85
N VAL A 64 -20.25 2.55 -10.52
CA VAL A 64 -19.47 1.51 -11.17
C VAL A 64 -19.65 0.21 -10.40
N ARG A 65 -20.34 -0.76 -11.00
CA ARG A 65 -20.60 -2.07 -10.39
C ARG A 65 -20.30 -3.18 -11.38
N GLY A 66 -19.81 -4.30 -10.86
CA GLY A 66 -19.64 -5.55 -11.58
C GLY A 66 -20.17 -6.71 -10.74
N ASN A 67 -20.10 -7.91 -11.28
CA ASN A 67 -20.49 -9.13 -10.57
C ASN A 67 -19.44 -9.50 -9.50
N TRP A 68 -18.19 -9.08 -9.73
CA TRP A 68 -17.05 -9.36 -8.88
C TRP A 68 -16.35 -8.06 -8.46
N ALA A 69 -16.00 -7.99 -7.18
CA ALA A 69 -15.12 -6.96 -6.63
C ALA A 69 -13.76 -7.56 -6.26
N ARG A 70 -12.71 -6.76 -6.40
CA ARG A 70 -11.34 -7.13 -6.02
C ARG A 70 -10.80 -6.17 -4.96
N PRO A 71 -11.29 -6.25 -3.72
CA PRO A 71 -10.73 -5.46 -2.63
C PRO A 71 -9.29 -5.94 -2.36
N GLY A 72 -8.35 -5.05 -2.48
CA GLY A 72 -6.95 -5.30 -2.16
C GLY A 72 -6.58 -4.56 -0.88
N ILE A 73 -6.03 -3.36 -1.02
CA ILE A 73 -5.50 -2.57 0.08
C ILE A 73 -6.54 -2.25 1.17
N MET A 74 -7.82 -2.09 0.79
CA MET A 74 -8.89 -1.85 1.76
C MET A 74 -9.08 -3.01 2.77
N LEU A 75 -8.71 -4.24 2.41
CA LEU A 75 -8.76 -5.38 3.35
C LEU A 75 -7.77 -5.25 4.50
N TYR A 76 -6.72 -4.46 4.30
CA TYR A 76 -5.73 -4.15 5.34
C TYR A 76 -6.12 -2.89 6.15
N GLY A 77 -7.25 -2.29 5.83
CA GLY A 77 -7.74 -1.07 6.49
C GLY A 77 -7.11 0.22 5.97
N ALA A 78 -6.34 0.15 4.89
CA ALA A 78 -5.82 1.33 4.23
C ALA A 78 -6.83 1.87 3.22
N ASP A 79 -7.19 3.13 3.36
CA ASP A 79 -8.12 3.83 2.46
C ASP A 79 -7.33 4.42 1.29
N PRO A 80 -7.56 3.97 0.04
CA PRO A 80 -6.93 4.55 -1.13
C PRO A 80 -7.59 5.85 -1.61
N MET A 81 -8.74 6.22 -1.01
CA MET A 81 -9.45 7.42 -1.41
C MET A 81 -9.06 8.60 -0.50
N PRO A 82 -8.94 9.81 -1.04
CA PRO A 82 -8.69 11.02 -0.26
C PRO A 82 -9.96 11.51 0.45
N LEU A 83 -10.75 10.59 0.99
CA LEU A 83 -12.02 10.90 1.64
C LEU A 83 -11.80 11.14 3.15
N ASP A 84 -12.26 12.27 3.63
CA ASP A 84 -12.28 12.57 5.06
C ASP A 84 -13.24 11.63 5.80
N GLY A 85 -12.72 10.94 6.80
CA GLY A 85 -13.53 10.13 7.70
C GLY A 85 -13.49 8.63 7.47
N GLY A 86 -12.33 8.09 7.13
CA GLY A 86 -12.05 6.68 6.87
C GLY A 86 -12.94 5.68 7.56
N GLN A 87 -13.78 5.00 6.77
CA GLN A 87 -14.67 3.93 7.26
C GLN A 87 -13.89 2.64 7.56
N LEU A 88 -12.63 2.59 7.11
CA LEU A 88 -11.78 1.42 7.26
C LEU A 88 -10.99 1.49 8.57
N LYS A 89 -10.78 0.33 9.17
CA LYS A 89 -9.95 0.20 10.37
C LYS A 89 -8.70 -0.59 10.03
N PRO A 90 -7.51 -0.16 10.50
CA PRO A 90 -6.29 -0.96 10.36
C PRO A 90 -6.48 -2.37 10.90
N VAL A 91 -6.14 -3.37 10.09
CA VAL A 91 -6.22 -4.80 10.45
C VAL A 91 -4.85 -5.46 10.51
N MET A 92 -3.78 -4.73 10.19
CA MET A 92 -2.41 -5.19 10.28
C MET A 92 -1.61 -4.27 11.21
N THR A 93 -0.90 -4.87 12.15
CA THR A 93 0.08 -4.19 13.00
C THR A 93 1.45 -4.77 12.68
N LEU A 94 2.40 -3.89 12.35
CA LEU A 94 3.81 -4.25 12.20
C LEU A 94 4.54 -3.78 13.45
N GLU A 95 5.09 -4.72 14.21
CA GLU A 95 5.78 -4.44 15.47
C GLU A 95 7.12 -5.16 15.58
N SER A 96 8.03 -4.58 16.33
CA SER A 96 9.31 -5.16 16.70
C SER A 96 9.76 -4.61 18.05
N ARG A 97 11.01 -4.85 18.45
CA ARG A 97 11.53 -4.45 19.76
C ARG A 97 12.82 -3.66 19.62
N VAL A 98 12.99 -2.68 20.50
CA VAL A 98 14.28 -2.02 20.72
C VAL A 98 15.16 -2.99 21.50
N ILE A 99 16.26 -3.42 20.87
CA ILE A 99 17.21 -4.40 21.43
C ILE A 99 18.46 -3.78 22.03
N ALA A 100 18.77 -2.53 21.67
CA ALA A 100 19.86 -1.78 22.25
C ALA A 100 19.56 -0.28 22.19
N VAL A 101 20.15 0.45 23.13
CA VAL A 101 20.09 1.92 23.18
C VAL A 101 21.50 2.47 23.32
N ARG A 102 21.82 3.52 22.57
CA ARG A 102 23.08 4.25 22.69
C ARG A 102 22.84 5.75 22.51
N GLU A 103 23.79 6.54 22.96
CA GLU A 103 23.85 7.97 22.65
C GLU A 103 24.91 8.23 21.59
N ILE A 104 24.63 9.16 20.70
CA ILE A 104 25.55 9.69 19.71
C ILE A 104 25.70 11.20 19.92
N ALA A 105 26.90 11.74 19.70
CA ALA A 105 27.18 13.16 19.87
C ALA A 105 26.63 13.97 18.69
N ALA A 106 26.47 15.27 18.89
CA ALA A 106 26.20 16.19 17.79
C ALA A 106 27.33 16.11 16.74
N GLY A 107 26.96 16.08 15.48
CA GLY A 107 27.87 15.89 14.34
C GLY A 107 28.20 14.41 14.02
N GLU A 108 27.81 13.47 14.87
CA GLU A 108 28.09 12.04 14.63
C GLU A 108 27.15 11.45 13.57
N PRO A 109 27.70 10.78 12.52
CA PRO A 109 26.90 10.13 11.50
C PRO A 109 26.33 8.79 11.97
N LEU A 110 25.17 8.39 11.42
CA LEU A 110 24.51 7.14 11.75
C LEU A 110 24.17 6.35 10.49
N GLY A 111 24.54 5.06 10.52
CA GLY A 111 24.14 4.08 9.52
C GLY A 111 24.87 4.18 8.17
N TYR A 112 24.47 3.32 7.24
CA TYR A 112 25.08 3.26 5.92
C TYR A 112 24.91 4.54 5.12
N GLY A 113 26.03 5.03 4.59
CA GLY A 113 26.11 6.24 3.77
C GLY A 113 25.92 7.53 4.57
N ALA A 114 26.00 7.47 5.93
CA ALA A 114 25.85 8.63 6.79
C ALA A 114 24.63 9.49 6.45
N CYS A 115 23.53 8.85 6.08
CA CYS A 115 22.30 9.54 5.64
C CYS A 115 21.60 10.31 6.77
N PHE A 116 22.00 10.07 8.00
CA PHE A 116 21.60 10.85 9.17
C PHE A 116 22.87 11.33 9.90
N VAL A 117 22.88 12.59 10.26
CA VAL A 117 23.90 13.18 11.12
C VAL A 117 23.17 13.84 12.30
N ALA A 118 23.57 13.52 13.51
CA ALA A 118 22.93 14.06 14.71
C ALA A 118 23.21 15.58 14.83
N GLU A 119 22.17 16.38 14.88
CA GLU A 119 22.27 17.84 15.08
C GLU A 119 22.53 18.20 16.55
N ARG A 120 22.20 17.29 17.45
CA ARG A 120 22.37 17.42 18.92
C ARG A 120 22.67 16.03 19.49
N PRO A 121 23.13 15.92 20.74
CA PRO A 121 23.23 14.63 21.40
C PRO A 121 21.89 13.88 21.27
N THR A 122 21.93 12.70 20.66
CA THR A 122 20.74 11.98 20.26
C THR A 122 20.76 10.57 20.85
N ARG A 123 19.68 10.18 21.50
CA ARG A 123 19.50 8.83 22.01
C ARG A 123 18.92 7.97 20.91
N VAL A 124 19.62 6.93 20.52
CA VAL A 124 19.28 6.05 19.39
C VAL A 124 18.85 4.70 19.91
N GLY A 125 17.70 4.23 19.45
CA GLY A 125 17.23 2.88 19.64
C GLY A 125 17.57 2.01 18.42
N LEU A 126 18.14 0.83 18.65
CA LEU A 126 18.35 -0.19 17.64
C LEU A 126 17.16 -1.16 17.69
N VAL A 127 16.46 -1.31 16.58
CA VAL A 127 15.26 -2.15 16.47
C VAL A 127 15.57 -3.40 15.67
N ALA A 128 15.13 -4.56 16.15
CA ALA A 128 15.31 -5.86 15.50
C ALA A 128 14.33 -6.03 14.33
N MET A 129 14.51 -5.27 13.27
CA MET A 129 13.76 -5.34 12.02
C MET A 129 14.57 -4.69 10.90
N GLY A 130 14.76 -5.39 9.81
CA GLY A 130 15.47 -4.89 8.65
C GLY A 130 14.85 -5.33 7.32
N TYR A 131 15.55 -5.08 6.22
CA TYR A 131 15.00 -5.43 4.90
C TYR A 131 14.97 -6.95 4.64
N ALA A 132 15.74 -7.77 5.36
CA ALA A 132 15.64 -9.22 5.29
C ALA A 132 14.32 -9.75 5.90
N ASP A 133 13.69 -8.97 6.79
CA ASP A 133 12.38 -9.27 7.35
C ASP A 133 11.22 -8.77 6.45
N GLY A 134 11.53 -8.18 5.31
CA GLY A 134 10.55 -7.59 4.40
C GLY A 134 10.30 -6.10 4.61
N TYR A 135 10.98 -5.44 5.56
CA TYR A 135 10.84 -4.00 5.75
C TYR A 135 11.54 -3.22 4.62
N PRO A 136 10.90 -2.21 4.01
CA PRO A 136 11.48 -1.56 2.84
C PRO A 136 12.81 -0.85 3.15
N ARG A 137 13.89 -1.23 2.45
CA ARG A 137 15.22 -0.61 2.61
C ARG A 137 15.25 0.88 2.24
N VAL A 138 14.34 1.29 1.34
CA VAL A 138 14.26 2.66 0.80
C VAL A 138 13.45 3.62 1.67
N VAL A 139 12.95 3.18 2.81
CA VAL A 139 12.23 4.04 3.74
C VAL A 139 13.09 5.26 4.12
N PRO A 140 12.58 6.48 3.94
CA PRO A 140 13.34 7.68 4.25
C PRO A 140 13.55 7.86 5.75
N SER A 141 14.69 8.47 6.11
CA SER A 141 14.89 8.99 7.46
C SER A 141 13.79 10.00 7.79
N GLY A 142 13.22 9.93 8.99
CA GLY A 142 12.06 10.72 9.38
C GLY A 142 10.72 9.97 9.30
N THR A 143 10.70 8.76 8.73
CA THR A 143 9.47 7.94 8.71
C THR A 143 8.93 7.73 10.12
N PRO A 144 7.65 8.04 10.36
CA PRO A 144 7.06 7.97 11.69
C PRO A 144 6.93 6.52 12.19
N VAL A 145 7.21 6.34 13.46
CA VAL A 145 6.99 5.11 14.22
C VAL A 145 6.40 5.44 15.59
N SER A 146 5.89 4.42 16.28
CA SER A 146 5.45 4.55 17.67
C SER A 146 6.34 3.68 18.56
N ILE A 147 6.84 4.24 19.64
CA ILE A 147 7.63 3.52 20.67
C ILE A 147 6.88 3.62 21.98
N ASP A 148 6.38 2.48 22.47
CA ASP A 148 5.54 2.41 23.67
C ASP A 148 4.38 3.43 23.66
N GLY A 149 3.72 3.56 22.50
CA GLY A 149 2.63 4.51 22.29
C GLY A 149 3.02 5.96 22.09
N ARG A 150 4.33 6.29 22.11
CA ARG A 150 4.84 7.65 21.87
C ARG A 150 5.30 7.81 20.42
N PRO A 151 4.96 8.90 19.74
CA PRO A 151 5.46 9.19 18.41
C PRO A 151 7.00 9.29 18.40
N SER A 152 7.60 8.66 17.41
CA SER A 152 9.03 8.75 17.11
C SER A 152 9.23 8.60 15.60
N ARG A 153 10.49 8.44 15.16
CA ARG A 153 10.84 8.34 13.76
C ARG A 153 12.04 7.41 13.53
N ILE A 154 12.08 6.83 12.37
CA ILE A 154 13.28 6.15 11.87
C ILE A 154 14.35 7.20 11.56
N ILE A 155 15.59 6.94 11.96
CA ILE A 155 16.76 7.77 11.65
C ILE A 155 17.85 6.92 11.00
N GLY A 156 18.46 7.42 9.94
CA GLY A 156 19.44 6.67 9.14
C GLY A 156 18.78 5.68 8.18
N ARG A 157 19.60 4.82 7.60
CA ARG A 157 19.19 3.84 6.58
C ARG A 157 18.88 2.50 7.22
N VAL A 158 17.82 1.83 6.76
CA VAL A 158 17.47 0.46 7.15
C VAL A 158 18.58 -0.50 6.73
N SER A 159 19.05 -1.32 7.66
CA SER A 159 20.04 -2.37 7.46
C SER A 159 19.37 -3.71 7.14
N MET A 160 20.16 -4.78 6.98
CA MET A 160 19.64 -6.10 6.67
C MET A 160 18.66 -6.59 7.74
N ASP A 161 19.07 -6.56 9.00
CA ASP A 161 18.33 -7.16 10.12
C ASP A 161 17.89 -6.13 11.17
N MET A 162 18.22 -4.84 10.96
CA MET A 162 18.00 -3.80 11.97
C MET A 162 17.68 -2.46 11.34
N LEU A 163 16.96 -1.63 12.08
CA LEU A 163 16.79 -0.21 11.81
C LEU A 163 17.02 0.59 13.09
N THR A 164 17.20 1.89 12.95
CA THR A 164 17.44 2.80 14.06
C THR A 164 16.33 3.83 14.20
N VAL A 165 15.97 4.16 15.43
CA VAL A 165 14.92 5.12 15.78
C VAL A 165 15.44 6.19 16.75
N ASP A 166 14.81 7.35 16.71
CA ASP A 166 15.08 8.46 17.62
C ASP A 166 14.35 8.22 18.95
N LEU A 167 15.08 8.18 20.07
CA LEU A 167 14.53 8.03 21.41
C LEU A 167 14.74 9.29 22.29
N SER A 168 15.08 10.43 21.66
CA SER A 168 15.36 11.69 22.37
C SER A 168 14.09 12.43 22.80
#